data_9842880074e9e786d4f4a8acb0389bb5
#
_entry.id   9842880074e9e786d4f4a8acb0389bb5
#
_cell.length_a   1.000
_cell.length_b   1.000
_cell.length_c   1.000
_cell.angle_alpha   90.00
_cell.angle_beta   90.00
_cell.angle_gamma   90.00
#
_symmetry.space_group_name_H-M   'P 1'
#
loop_
_entity.id
_entity.type
_entity.pdbx_description
1 polymer ?
#
loop_
_entity_poly.entity_id
_entity_poly.type
_entity_poly.pdbx_seq_one_letter_code
_entity_poly.pdbx_strand_id
1 'polypeptide(L)'
;MEGMSAPSVSARPSAVGLGMPQVPRVRRSREEVEAAAPVSGEKRVLLAAPRGYCAGVDRAVVAVEKALEHHGAPVYVRKEIVHNRHVVDTLTERGVVFVDELDEVPEGALTVFSAHGVSPAVVEEAAQRNLRTIDATCPLVTKVHREAVRFAKQEKRILLIGHDGHEEVEGTFGEAPEHTTVINDVAEARTVQVEDPDNLIWLSQTTLSVDETLEIVSVLRERFPNLQDPPSDDICYATSNRQAA
;
A
#
# COMPACT_ATOMS: atom_id res chain seq x y z
N MET A 1 42.02 18.04 46.19
CA MET A 1 42.47 18.10 44.82
C MET A 1 42.53 16.65 44.28
N GLU A 2 41.46 16.17 43.77
CA GLU A 2 41.48 14.90 42.98
C GLU A 2 40.32 14.97 42.03
N GLY A 3 40.68 14.98 40.75
CA GLY A 3 39.71 15.08 39.66
C GLY A 3 39.01 13.76 39.46
N MET A 4 37.70 13.77 39.54
CA MET A 4 36.86 12.62 39.12
C MET A 4 36.53 12.76 37.64
N SER A 5 37.15 11.90 36.87
CA SER A 5 36.90 11.70 35.43
C SER A 5 35.54 11.05 35.25
N ALA A 6 34.70 11.59 34.38
CA ALA A 6 33.42 11.01 34.00
C ALA A 6 33.62 9.76 33.11
N PRO A 7 32.77 8.70 33.23
CA PRO A 7 32.89 7.52 32.39
C PRO A 7 32.37 7.79 30.97
N SER A 8 33.17 7.38 30.00
CA SER A 8 32.86 7.39 28.56
C SER A 8 31.60 6.54 28.27
N VAL A 9 30.62 7.16 27.60
CA VAL A 9 29.44 6.46 27.07
C VAL A 9 29.89 5.56 25.91
N SER A 10 29.79 4.27 26.13
CA SER A 10 30.01 3.23 25.11
C SER A 10 29.00 3.39 23.97
N ALA A 11 29.51 3.47 22.75
CA ALA A 11 28.73 3.47 21.53
C ALA A 11 27.87 2.19 21.44
N ARG A 12 26.57 2.36 21.18
CA ARG A 12 25.67 1.23 20.88
C ARG A 12 26.10 0.57 19.57
N PRO A 13 26.08 -0.74 19.46
CA PRO A 13 26.35 -1.42 18.20
C PRO A 13 25.26 -1.06 17.19
N SER A 14 25.67 -0.69 15.99
CA SER A 14 24.83 -0.49 14.82
C SER A 14 23.96 -1.72 14.60
N ALA A 15 22.67 -1.50 14.37
CA ALA A 15 21.75 -2.56 13.99
C ALA A 15 22.29 -3.28 12.76
N VAL A 16 22.60 -4.56 12.92
CA VAL A 16 22.93 -5.46 11.82
C VAL A 16 21.65 -5.58 11.00
N GLY A 17 21.63 -4.96 9.83
CA GLY A 17 20.57 -5.16 8.86
C GLY A 17 20.46 -6.66 8.55
N LEU A 18 19.33 -7.24 8.86
CA LEU A 18 18.95 -8.57 8.37
C LEU A 18 18.88 -8.48 6.84
N GLY A 19 20.01 -8.77 6.19
CA GLY A 19 20.09 -8.86 4.74
C GLY A 19 19.09 -9.91 4.24
N MET A 20 17.97 -9.45 3.67
CA MET A 20 17.10 -10.32 2.90
C MET A 20 17.91 -10.99 1.80
N PRO A 21 17.73 -12.29 1.53
CA PRO A 21 18.44 -12.95 0.46
C PRO A 21 18.10 -12.25 -0.86
N GLN A 22 19.11 -11.66 -1.48
CA GLN A 22 19.00 -11.08 -2.82
C GLN A 22 18.73 -12.23 -3.79
N VAL A 23 17.51 -12.27 -4.35
CA VAL A 23 17.19 -13.16 -5.47
C VAL A 23 18.05 -12.74 -6.65
N PRO A 24 18.86 -13.65 -7.22
CA PRO A 24 19.74 -13.30 -8.36
C PRO A 24 18.87 -12.75 -9.51
N ARG A 25 19.18 -11.56 -9.98
CA ARG A 25 18.54 -10.97 -11.15
C ARG A 25 18.99 -11.73 -12.40
N VAL A 26 18.25 -12.72 -12.82
CA VAL A 26 18.41 -13.33 -14.14
C VAL A 26 17.53 -12.55 -15.12
N ARG A 27 18.02 -11.41 -15.61
CA ARG A 27 17.44 -10.76 -16.79
C ARG A 27 17.87 -11.57 -18.01
N ARG A 28 17.00 -12.38 -18.55
CA ARG A 28 17.19 -12.95 -19.89
C ARG A 28 16.93 -11.85 -20.91
N SER A 29 17.82 -11.70 -21.89
CA SER A 29 17.62 -10.79 -23.01
C SER A 29 16.42 -11.25 -23.84
N ARG A 30 15.79 -10.33 -24.58
CA ARG A 30 14.71 -10.66 -25.52
C ARG A 30 15.13 -11.75 -26.51
N GLU A 31 16.39 -11.73 -26.95
CA GLU A 31 16.98 -12.74 -27.85
C GLU A 31 17.09 -14.12 -27.18
N GLU A 32 17.40 -14.21 -25.88
CA GLU A 32 17.42 -15.50 -25.15
C GLU A 32 16.00 -16.07 -24.96
N VAL A 33 14.98 -15.22 -24.86
CA VAL A 33 13.58 -15.64 -24.80
C VAL A 33 13.08 -16.09 -26.18
N GLU A 34 13.44 -15.38 -27.25
CA GLU A 34 13.11 -15.74 -28.63
C GLU A 34 13.87 -17.00 -29.11
N ALA A 35 15.13 -17.15 -28.72
CA ALA A 35 15.92 -18.37 -29.02
C ALA A 35 15.42 -19.64 -28.31
N ALA A 36 14.63 -19.47 -27.22
CA ALA A 36 13.98 -20.58 -26.54
C ALA A 36 12.59 -20.95 -27.12
N ALA A 37 12.21 -20.38 -28.29
CA ALA A 37 10.96 -20.70 -28.95
C ALA A 37 10.97 -22.17 -29.45
N PRO A 38 9.87 -22.94 -29.28
CA PRO A 38 9.82 -24.34 -29.63
C PRO A 38 9.93 -24.53 -31.15
N VAL A 39 10.82 -25.41 -31.55
CA VAL A 39 11.11 -25.70 -32.97
C VAL A 39 10.02 -26.59 -33.64
N SER A 40 9.04 -27.04 -32.93
CA SER A 40 7.93 -27.85 -33.47
C SER A 40 6.67 -27.70 -32.63
N GLY A 41 5.69 -26.98 -33.06
CA GLY A 41 4.26 -27.08 -32.75
C GLY A 41 3.82 -27.19 -31.26
N GLU A 42 4.73 -27.41 -30.31
CA GLU A 42 4.42 -27.50 -28.90
C GLU A 42 4.20 -26.09 -28.30
N LYS A 43 3.02 -25.91 -27.74
CA LYS A 43 2.73 -24.71 -26.97
C LYS A 43 3.39 -24.81 -25.59
N ARG A 44 4.19 -23.80 -25.20
CA ARG A 44 4.81 -23.71 -23.89
C ARG A 44 4.16 -22.59 -23.09
N VAL A 45 3.84 -22.88 -21.82
CA VAL A 45 3.40 -21.89 -20.85
C VAL A 45 4.59 -21.54 -19.97
N LEU A 46 5.00 -20.27 -20.00
CA LEU A 46 6.04 -19.74 -19.11
C LEU A 46 5.36 -19.13 -17.89
N LEU A 47 5.72 -19.63 -16.73
CA LEU A 47 5.21 -19.08 -15.46
C LEU A 47 6.25 -18.10 -14.89
N ALA A 48 5.84 -16.83 -14.76
CA ALA A 48 6.67 -15.84 -14.09
C ALA A 48 6.84 -16.16 -12.59
N ALA A 49 7.95 -15.75 -12.00
CA ALA A 49 8.21 -15.86 -10.58
C ALA A 49 8.90 -14.58 -10.07
N PRO A 50 8.57 -14.08 -8.87
CA PRO A 50 7.54 -14.60 -7.94
C PRO A 50 6.11 -14.42 -8.47
N ARG A 51 5.20 -15.30 -8.09
CA ARG A 51 3.79 -15.26 -8.48
C ARG A 51 2.87 -15.68 -7.34
N GLY A 52 1.55 -15.56 -7.55
CA GLY A 52 0.53 -15.87 -6.54
C GLY A 52 0.20 -14.66 -5.66
N TYR A 53 -0.59 -14.88 -4.63
CA TYR A 53 -0.98 -13.84 -3.70
C TYR A 53 0.21 -13.42 -2.82
N CYS A 54 0.25 -12.15 -2.44
CA CYS A 54 1.07 -11.72 -1.31
C CYS A 54 0.33 -12.00 0.00
N ALA A 55 1.03 -11.89 1.12
CA ALA A 55 0.43 -12.12 2.44
C ALA A 55 -0.75 -11.18 2.74
N GLY A 56 -0.72 -9.94 2.23
CA GLY A 56 -1.82 -8.98 2.39
C GLY A 56 -3.08 -9.43 1.66
N VAL A 57 -2.93 -9.83 0.38
CA VAL A 57 -4.05 -10.35 -0.43
C VAL A 57 -4.60 -11.65 0.16
N ASP A 58 -3.74 -12.60 0.50
CA ASP A 58 -4.16 -13.87 1.10
C ASP A 58 -4.97 -13.65 2.38
N ARG A 59 -4.49 -12.78 3.27
CA ARG A 59 -5.19 -12.42 4.50
C ARG A 59 -6.57 -11.82 4.23
N ALA A 60 -6.69 -10.91 3.25
CA ALA A 60 -7.96 -10.26 2.93
C ALA A 60 -8.99 -11.26 2.38
N VAL A 61 -8.57 -12.12 1.46
CA VAL A 61 -9.43 -13.18 0.92
C VAL A 61 -9.89 -14.14 2.02
N VAL A 62 -8.96 -14.62 2.86
CA VAL A 62 -9.26 -15.49 4.00
C VAL A 62 -10.21 -14.83 5.01
N ALA A 63 -10.12 -13.52 5.22
CA ALA A 63 -11.04 -12.80 6.10
C ALA A 63 -12.48 -12.87 5.61
N VAL A 64 -12.72 -12.67 4.30
CA VAL A 64 -14.06 -12.79 3.70
C VAL A 64 -14.55 -14.24 3.73
N GLU A 65 -13.70 -15.21 3.41
CA GLU A 65 -14.06 -16.62 3.47
C GLU A 65 -14.50 -17.05 4.87
N LYS A 66 -13.76 -16.65 5.89
CA LYS A 66 -14.12 -16.91 7.29
C LYS A 66 -15.39 -16.16 7.71
N ALA A 67 -15.60 -14.94 7.22
CA ALA A 67 -16.85 -14.21 7.46
C ALA A 67 -18.05 -15.01 6.92
N LEU A 68 -17.97 -15.53 5.69
CA LEU A 68 -19.00 -16.41 5.10
C LEU A 68 -19.18 -17.69 5.90
N GLU A 69 -18.11 -18.34 6.35
CA GLU A 69 -18.18 -19.59 7.13
C GLU A 69 -18.86 -19.40 8.48
N HIS A 70 -18.57 -18.29 9.16
CA HIS A 70 -19.06 -18.05 10.53
C HIS A 70 -20.43 -17.37 10.58
N HIS A 71 -20.76 -16.53 9.61
CA HIS A 71 -21.96 -15.70 9.63
C HIS A 71 -22.96 -16.07 8.54
N GLY A 72 -22.56 -16.86 7.53
CA GLY A 72 -23.38 -17.14 6.37
C GLY A 72 -23.47 -15.94 5.42
N ALA A 73 -24.07 -16.18 4.24
CA ALA A 73 -24.38 -15.14 3.27
C ALA A 73 -25.66 -14.38 3.65
N PRO A 74 -25.79 -13.09 3.28
CA PRO A 74 -24.80 -12.29 2.57
C PRO A 74 -23.72 -11.71 3.50
N VAL A 75 -22.50 -11.56 2.96
CA VAL A 75 -21.42 -10.73 3.53
C VAL A 75 -21.17 -9.59 2.56
N TYR A 76 -21.18 -8.37 3.04
CA TYR A 76 -20.94 -7.19 2.20
C TYR A 76 -19.47 -6.84 2.22
N VAL A 77 -18.93 -6.42 1.07
CA VAL A 77 -17.54 -5.93 0.94
C VAL A 77 -17.58 -4.59 0.24
N ARG A 78 -17.03 -3.54 0.89
CA ARG A 78 -16.91 -2.22 0.26
C ARG A 78 -15.77 -2.24 -0.74
N LYS A 79 -16.07 -1.87 -1.98
CA LYS A 79 -15.20 -1.97 -3.16
C LYS A 79 -14.77 -3.43 -3.41
N GLU A 80 -13.78 -3.65 -4.24
CA GLU A 80 -13.22 -4.98 -4.42
C GLU A 80 -12.31 -5.35 -3.24
N ILE A 81 -12.42 -6.57 -2.73
CA ILE A 81 -11.55 -7.03 -1.61
C ILE A 81 -10.07 -6.95 -2.00
N VAL A 82 -9.77 -7.23 -3.25
CA VAL A 82 -8.49 -7.06 -3.93
C VAL A 82 -8.78 -6.91 -5.43
N HIS A 83 -7.95 -6.18 -6.17
CA HIS A 83 -8.12 -5.99 -7.62
C HIS A 83 -7.80 -7.26 -8.41
N ASN A 84 -8.69 -8.25 -8.26
CA ASN A 84 -8.60 -9.53 -8.96
C ASN A 84 -10.00 -10.05 -9.28
N ARG A 85 -10.43 -9.91 -10.54
CA ARG A 85 -11.75 -10.28 -10.97
C ARG A 85 -12.11 -11.74 -10.66
N HIS A 86 -11.18 -12.68 -10.81
CA HIS A 86 -11.44 -14.08 -10.48
C HIS A 86 -11.77 -14.27 -9.00
N VAL A 87 -11.09 -13.55 -8.11
CA VAL A 87 -11.39 -13.56 -6.67
C VAL A 87 -12.78 -12.98 -6.42
N VAL A 88 -13.06 -11.82 -7.00
CA VAL A 88 -14.37 -11.15 -6.87
C VAL A 88 -15.49 -12.06 -7.36
N ASP A 89 -15.38 -12.61 -8.58
CA ASP A 89 -16.39 -13.50 -9.17
C ASP A 89 -16.60 -14.75 -8.27
N THR A 90 -15.52 -15.39 -7.81
CA THR A 90 -15.59 -16.60 -6.95
C THR A 90 -16.28 -16.30 -5.61
N LEU A 91 -15.98 -15.16 -4.99
CA LEU A 91 -16.60 -14.77 -3.71
C LEU A 91 -18.08 -14.38 -3.92
N THR A 92 -18.41 -13.73 -5.03
CA THR A 92 -19.80 -13.40 -5.40
C THR A 92 -20.64 -14.67 -5.54
N GLU A 93 -20.14 -15.71 -6.22
CA GLU A 93 -20.81 -17.00 -6.35
C GLU A 93 -21.08 -17.67 -4.98
N ARG A 94 -20.28 -17.35 -3.97
CA ARG A 94 -20.42 -17.85 -2.60
C ARG A 94 -21.29 -16.97 -1.70
N GLY A 95 -21.87 -15.88 -2.24
CA GLY A 95 -22.82 -15.02 -1.55
C GLY A 95 -22.22 -13.76 -0.92
N VAL A 96 -21.04 -13.34 -1.39
CA VAL A 96 -20.52 -11.99 -1.11
C VAL A 96 -21.22 -10.97 -2.00
N VAL A 97 -21.57 -9.85 -1.44
CA VAL A 97 -22.12 -8.70 -2.15
C VAL A 97 -21.09 -7.58 -2.12
N PHE A 98 -20.51 -7.28 -3.25
CA PHE A 98 -19.61 -6.13 -3.39
C PHE A 98 -20.46 -4.88 -3.64
N VAL A 99 -20.15 -3.83 -2.91
CA VAL A 99 -20.82 -2.52 -2.98
C VAL A 99 -19.80 -1.42 -3.20
N ASP A 100 -20.18 -0.35 -3.85
CA ASP A 100 -19.30 0.78 -4.01
C ASP A 100 -19.26 1.63 -2.75
N GLU A 101 -20.40 1.92 -2.14
CA GLU A 101 -20.46 2.73 -0.93
C GLU A 101 -21.31 2.07 0.16
N LEU A 102 -21.17 2.54 1.40
CA LEU A 102 -21.84 1.93 2.54
C LEU A 102 -23.35 2.18 2.59
N ASP A 103 -23.86 3.16 1.87
CA ASP A 103 -25.30 3.44 1.77
C ASP A 103 -26.07 2.32 1.06
N GLU A 104 -25.39 1.52 0.24
CA GLU A 104 -25.94 0.32 -0.38
C GLU A 104 -26.06 -0.88 0.59
N VAL A 105 -25.39 -0.82 1.75
CA VAL A 105 -25.40 -1.91 2.74
C VAL A 105 -26.59 -1.77 3.66
N PRO A 106 -27.39 -2.84 3.90
CA PRO A 106 -28.46 -2.81 4.90
C PRO A 106 -27.93 -2.51 6.30
N GLU A 107 -28.68 -1.72 7.07
CA GLU A 107 -28.33 -1.38 8.45
C GLU A 107 -28.07 -2.64 9.30
N GLY A 108 -27.03 -2.62 10.10
CA GLY A 108 -26.64 -3.74 10.97
C GLY A 108 -26.00 -4.93 10.27
N ALA A 109 -25.83 -4.89 8.94
CA ALA A 109 -25.23 -5.99 8.19
C ALA A 109 -23.72 -6.13 8.46
N LEU A 110 -23.20 -7.32 8.14
CA LEU A 110 -21.77 -7.60 8.24
C LEU A 110 -21.06 -7.06 6.98
N THR A 111 -20.09 -6.19 7.21
CA THR A 111 -19.33 -5.52 6.16
C THR A 111 -17.83 -5.73 6.33
N VAL A 112 -17.12 -6.04 5.26
CA VAL A 112 -15.66 -6.18 5.25
C VAL A 112 -15.05 -4.99 4.51
N PHE A 113 -14.07 -4.33 5.15
CA PHE A 113 -13.22 -3.35 4.48
C PHE A 113 -12.10 -4.06 3.74
N SER A 114 -11.81 -3.60 2.53
CA SER A 114 -10.87 -4.23 1.61
C SER A 114 -9.41 -4.16 2.08
N ALA A 115 -8.54 -4.87 1.37
CA ALA A 115 -7.09 -4.81 1.61
C ALA A 115 -6.49 -3.40 1.44
N HIS A 116 -7.17 -2.53 0.69
CA HIS A 116 -6.71 -1.18 0.35
C HIS A 116 -6.85 -0.18 1.51
N GLY A 117 -7.60 -0.55 2.55
CA GLY A 117 -7.91 0.33 3.67
C GLY A 117 -9.08 1.28 3.36
N VAL A 118 -9.50 1.99 4.37
CA VAL A 118 -10.57 2.98 4.28
C VAL A 118 -10.23 4.21 5.12
N SER A 119 -10.79 5.36 4.77
CA SER A 119 -10.63 6.58 5.57
C SER A 119 -11.37 6.49 6.90
N PRO A 120 -11.00 7.30 7.91
CA PRO A 120 -11.75 7.43 9.17
C PRO A 120 -13.21 7.78 8.95
N ALA A 121 -13.55 8.59 7.93
CA ALA A 121 -14.92 8.95 7.60
C ALA A 121 -15.78 7.74 7.23
N VAL A 122 -15.24 6.78 6.49
CA VAL A 122 -15.91 5.51 6.14
C VAL A 122 -16.13 4.66 7.39
N VAL A 123 -15.17 4.63 8.31
CA VAL A 123 -15.31 3.91 9.60
C VAL A 123 -16.43 4.53 10.45
N GLU A 124 -16.48 5.86 10.50
CA GLU A 124 -17.53 6.60 11.22
C GLU A 124 -18.91 6.37 10.60
N GLU A 125 -19.03 6.42 9.28
CA GLU A 125 -20.27 6.11 8.56
C GLU A 125 -20.75 4.70 8.86
N ALA A 126 -19.85 3.70 8.83
CA ALA A 126 -20.19 2.32 9.19
C ALA A 126 -20.76 2.23 10.63
N ALA A 127 -20.16 2.96 11.57
CA ALA A 127 -20.63 3.01 12.95
C ALA A 127 -22.01 3.66 13.07
N GLN A 128 -22.26 4.77 12.36
CA GLN A 128 -23.55 5.46 12.33
C GLN A 128 -24.68 4.59 11.77
N ARG A 129 -24.34 3.69 10.82
CA ARG A 129 -25.25 2.72 10.21
C ARG A 129 -25.36 1.41 10.99
N ASN A 130 -24.74 1.33 12.18
CA ASN A 130 -24.69 0.13 13.02
C ASN A 130 -24.11 -1.11 12.30
N LEU A 131 -23.25 -0.94 11.29
CA LEU A 131 -22.65 -2.06 10.56
C LEU A 131 -21.69 -2.82 11.46
N ARG A 132 -21.68 -4.14 11.32
CA ARG A 132 -20.67 -4.99 11.95
C ARG A 132 -19.48 -5.10 11.01
N THR A 133 -18.36 -4.49 11.37
CA THR A 133 -17.23 -4.37 10.47
C THR A 133 -16.12 -5.39 10.74
N ILE A 134 -15.52 -5.92 9.67
CA ILE A 134 -14.26 -6.67 9.70
C ILE A 134 -13.26 -5.87 8.85
N ASP A 135 -12.15 -5.48 9.47
CA ASP A 135 -11.08 -4.77 8.79
C ASP A 135 -10.07 -5.77 8.20
N ALA A 136 -10.05 -5.88 6.87
CA ALA A 136 -9.08 -6.70 6.13
C ALA A 136 -7.91 -5.90 5.55
N THR A 137 -7.75 -4.64 5.96
CA THR A 137 -6.66 -3.75 5.49
C THR A 137 -5.30 -4.44 5.60
N CYS A 138 -4.52 -4.36 4.54
CA CYS A 138 -3.15 -4.85 4.53
C CYS A 138 -2.30 -4.14 5.60
N PRO A 139 -1.51 -4.85 6.42
CA PRO A 139 -0.66 -4.21 7.43
C PRO A 139 0.31 -3.18 6.88
N LEU A 140 0.73 -3.30 5.61
CA LEU A 140 1.60 -2.31 4.98
C LEU A 140 0.85 -1.04 4.61
N VAL A 141 -0.42 -1.14 4.21
CA VAL A 141 -1.31 0.02 4.03
C VAL A 141 -1.58 0.69 5.38
N THR A 142 -1.90 -0.11 6.42
CA THR A 142 -2.05 0.41 7.79
C THR A 142 -0.80 1.17 8.28
N LYS A 143 0.40 0.75 7.86
CA LYS A 143 1.66 1.45 8.16
C LYS A 143 1.63 2.87 7.57
N VAL A 144 1.27 3.01 6.29
CA VAL A 144 1.21 4.32 5.61
C VAL A 144 0.16 5.24 6.25
N HIS A 145 -1.04 4.71 6.56
CA HIS A 145 -2.08 5.43 7.30
C HIS A 145 -1.55 6.00 8.63
N ARG A 146 -0.87 5.16 9.42
CA ARG A 146 -0.28 5.60 10.72
C ARG A 146 0.81 6.64 10.54
N GLU A 147 1.56 6.58 9.46
CA GLU A 147 2.57 7.58 9.14
C GLU A 147 1.92 8.91 8.75
N ALA A 148 0.87 8.90 7.95
CA ALA A 148 0.10 10.10 7.64
C ALA A 148 -0.42 10.79 8.90
N VAL A 149 -1.07 10.05 9.80
CA VAL A 149 -1.53 10.57 11.11
C VAL A 149 -0.37 11.12 11.95
N ARG A 150 0.76 10.39 11.98
CA ARG A 150 1.93 10.79 12.78
C ARG A 150 2.54 12.09 12.27
N PHE A 151 2.67 12.24 10.95
CA PHE A 151 3.28 13.42 10.36
C PHE A 151 2.36 14.62 10.40
N ALA A 152 1.06 14.44 10.24
CA ALA A 152 0.08 15.51 10.47
C ALA A 152 0.13 16.03 11.91
N LYS A 153 0.27 15.17 12.93
CA LYS A 153 0.48 15.58 14.33
C LYS A 153 1.80 16.34 14.57
N GLN A 154 2.75 16.24 13.65
CA GLN A 154 3.99 17.00 13.65
C GLN A 154 3.90 18.26 12.78
N GLU A 155 2.68 18.64 12.37
CA GLU A 155 2.40 19.78 11.49
C GLU A 155 3.15 19.72 10.15
N LYS A 156 3.54 18.51 9.68
CA LYS A 156 4.18 18.33 8.38
C LYS A 156 3.16 18.38 7.26
N ARG A 157 3.57 18.92 6.12
CA ARG A 157 2.85 18.75 4.87
C ARG A 157 3.28 17.44 4.22
N ILE A 158 2.31 16.66 3.77
CA ILE A 158 2.49 15.32 3.22
C ILE A 158 2.24 15.37 1.72
N LEU A 159 3.23 14.96 0.93
CA LEU A 159 3.07 14.72 -0.51
C LEU A 159 2.83 13.22 -0.69
N LEU A 160 1.58 12.83 -0.94
CA LEU A 160 1.18 11.44 -1.13
C LEU A 160 1.27 11.09 -2.61
N ILE A 161 2.29 10.33 -2.99
CA ILE A 161 2.46 9.85 -4.37
C ILE A 161 1.52 8.67 -4.57
N GLY A 162 0.61 8.77 -5.53
CA GLY A 162 -0.39 7.73 -5.79
C GLY A 162 -1.40 8.16 -6.85
N HIS A 163 -2.22 7.22 -7.29
CA HIS A 163 -3.25 7.49 -8.29
C HIS A 163 -4.51 8.05 -7.61
N ASP A 164 -4.87 9.27 -7.96
CA ASP A 164 -6.10 9.90 -7.50
C ASP A 164 -7.33 9.04 -7.85
N GLY A 165 -8.28 8.92 -6.93
CA GLY A 165 -9.41 8.01 -7.06
C GLY A 165 -9.12 6.54 -6.78
N HIS A 166 -7.89 6.15 -6.47
CA HIS A 166 -7.59 4.80 -5.98
C HIS A 166 -7.93 4.67 -4.50
N GLU A 167 -8.62 3.59 -4.11
CA GLU A 167 -9.11 3.36 -2.75
C GLU A 167 -8.03 3.49 -1.66
N GLU A 168 -6.82 3.01 -1.91
CA GLU A 168 -5.70 3.12 -0.98
C GLU A 168 -5.26 4.57 -0.79
N VAL A 169 -5.30 5.37 -1.86
CA VAL A 169 -4.96 6.80 -1.81
C VAL A 169 -6.04 7.57 -1.08
N GLU A 170 -7.32 7.32 -1.38
CA GLU A 170 -8.47 7.90 -0.67
C GLU A 170 -8.41 7.58 0.83
N GLY A 171 -8.11 6.34 1.19
CA GLY A 171 -7.97 5.90 2.57
C GLY A 171 -6.86 6.65 3.31
N THR A 172 -5.67 6.69 2.72
CA THR A 172 -4.51 7.38 3.31
C THR A 172 -4.71 8.89 3.38
N PHE A 173 -5.23 9.51 2.30
CA PHE A 173 -5.55 10.94 2.27
C PHE A 173 -6.54 11.31 3.38
N GLY A 174 -7.57 10.47 3.58
CA GLY A 174 -8.60 10.69 4.59
C GLY A 174 -8.09 10.67 6.04
N GLU A 175 -6.91 10.12 6.31
CA GLU A 175 -6.29 10.16 7.65
C GLU A 175 -5.82 11.57 8.05
N ALA A 176 -5.45 12.40 7.07
CA ALA A 176 -4.94 13.76 7.32
C ALA A 176 -5.19 14.69 6.11
N PRO A 177 -6.45 14.94 5.72
CA PRO A 177 -6.76 15.63 4.47
C PRO A 177 -6.25 17.08 4.44
N GLU A 178 -6.22 17.77 5.58
CA GLU A 178 -5.72 19.15 5.68
C GLU A 178 -4.20 19.27 5.55
N HIS A 179 -3.48 18.16 5.72
CA HIS A 179 -2.02 18.10 5.63
C HIS A 179 -1.52 17.46 4.35
N THR A 180 -2.38 16.78 3.59
CA THR A 180 -1.98 15.89 2.49
C THR A 180 -2.33 16.46 1.13
N THR A 181 -1.38 16.40 0.20
CA THR A 181 -1.59 16.69 -1.22
C THR A 181 -1.21 15.46 -2.02
N VAL A 182 -2.13 14.98 -2.88
CA VAL A 182 -1.87 13.83 -3.77
C VAL A 182 -1.05 14.29 -4.96
N ILE A 183 -0.10 13.47 -5.38
CA ILE A 183 0.77 13.68 -6.54
C ILE A 183 0.67 12.44 -7.44
N ASN A 184 0.07 12.59 -8.60
CA ASN A 184 -0.16 11.49 -9.53
C ASN A 184 1.07 11.16 -10.39
N ASP A 185 1.79 12.19 -10.81
CA ASP A 185 2.86 12.05 -11.78
C ASP A 185 3.93 13.14 -11.68
N VAL A 186 4.93 13.04 -12.55
CA VAL A 186 6.03 14.02 -12.67
C VAL A 186 5.54 15.42 -13.07
N ALA A 187 4.46 15.54 -13.84
CA ALA A 187 3.96 16.85 -14.28
C ALA A 187 3.33 17.59 -13.09
N GLU A 188 2.57 16.91 -12.27
CA GLU A 188 2.04 17.46 -11.00
C GLU A 188 3.16 17.77 -10.01
N ALA A 189 4.15 16.88 -9.88
CA ALA A 189 5.31 17.13 -9.03
C ALA A 189 6.06 18.42 -9.41
N ARG A 190 6.10 18.78 -10.70
CA ARG A 190 6.73 20.02 -11.18
C ARG A 190 5.94 21.29 -10.83
N THR A 191 4.65 21.18 -10.59
CA THR A 191 3.77 22.34 -10.46
C THR A 191 3.11 22.48 -9.10
N VAL A 192 3.12 21.44 -8.27
CA VAL A 192 2.49 21.43 -6.95
C VAL A 192 2.91 22.64 -6.12
N GLN A 193 1.94 23.27 -5.46
CA GLN A 193 2.17 24.35 -4.49
C GLN A 193 1.94 23.82 -3.09
N VAL A 194 2.79 24.18 -2.15
CA VAL A 194 2.72 23.78 -0.76
C VAL A 194 2.82 24.98 0.15
N GLU A 195 2.11 24.96 1.27
CA GLU A 195 2.08 26.09 2.20
C GLU A 195 3.37 26.22 3.01
N ASP A 196 3.99 25.09 3.38
CA ASP A 196 5.23 25.05 4.17
C ASP A 196 6.27 24.15 3.45
N PRO A 197 7.06 24.71 2.53
CA PRO A 197 8.02 23.95 1.74
C PRO A 197 9.22 23.41 2.53
N ASP A 198 9.45 23.92 3.74
CA ASP A 198 10.57 23.50 4.59
C ASP A 198 10.20 22.34 5.51
N ASN A 199 8.91 22.03 5.67
CA ASN A 199 8.41 20.99 6.57
C ASN A 199 7.62 19.90 5.83
N LEU A 200 8.26 19.35 4.79
CA LEU A 200 7.65 18.38 3.90
C LEU A 200 8.14 16.96 4.15
N ILE A 201 7.24 16.01 3.95
CA ILE A 201 7.54 14.59 3.85
C ILE A 201 6.74 13.99 2.68
N TRP A 202 7.30 13.01 2.00
CA TRP A 202 6.53 12.24 1.03
C TRP A 202 6.15 10.87 1.59
N LEU A 203 5.01 10.37 1.16
CA LEU A 203 4.51 9.01 1.35
C LEU A 203 4.09 8.46 -0.01
N SER A 204 3.88 7.16 -0.14
CA SER A 204 3.40 6.59 -1.38
C SER A 204 2.37 5.48 -1.21
N GLN A 205 1.55 5.29 -2.23
CA GLN A 205 0.74 4.10 -2.42
C GLN A 205 1.64 2.87 -2.49
N THR A 206 1.23 1.75 -1.88
CA THR A 206 2.08 0.58 -1.68
C THR A 206 2.34 -0.24 -2.95
N THR A 207 1.60 0.01 -4.03
CA THR A 207 1.59 -0.80 -5.27
C THR A 207 2.12 -0.07 -6.50
N LEU A 208 2.81 1.04 -6.34
CA LEU A 208 3.37 1.82 -7.44
C LEU A 208 4.61 1.18 -8.07
N SER A 209 4.95 1.66 -9.26
CA SER A 209 6.26 1.44 -9.87
C SER A 209 7.35 2.12 -9.02
N VAL A 210 8.39 1.36 -8.65
CA VAL A 210 9.51 1.91 -7.88
C VAL A 210 10.24 2.99 -8.68
N ASP A 211 10.51 2.71 -9.97
CA ASP A 211 11.27 3.64 -10.83
C ASP A 211 10.49 4.94 -11.05
N GLU A 212 9.17 4.86 -11.33
CA GLU A 212 8.32 6.05 -11.51
C GLU A 212 8.18 6.86 -10.21
N THR A 213 8.03 6.19 -9.07
CA THR A 213 7.99 6.87 -7.77
C THR A 213 9.29 7.62 -7.50
N LEU A 214 10.44 7.01 -7.77
CA LEU A 214 11.74 7.65 -7.58
C LEU A 214 11.96 8.82 -8.54
N GLU A 215 11.41 8.79 -9.77
CA GLU A 215 11.44 9.91 -10.68
C GLU A 215 10.63 11.09 -10.12
N ILE A 216 9.42 10.85 -9.62
CA ILE A 216 8.58 11.87 -8.96
C ILE A 216 9.32 12.47 -7.76
N VAL A 217 9.88 11.62 -6.88
CA VAL A 217 10.64 12.07 -5.69
C VAL A 217 11.86 12.89 -6.10
N SER A 218 12.56 12.54 -7.18
CA SER A 218 13.70 13.32 -7.68
C SER A 218 13.29 14.75 -8.04
N VAL A 219 12.19 14.90 -8.77
CA VAL A 219 11.63 16.21 -9.14
C VAL A 219 11.18 17.00 -7.92
N LEU A 220 10.54 16.33 -6.95
CA LEU A 220 10.14 16.99 -5.70
C LEU A 220 11.36 17.48 -4.89
N ARG A 221 12.45 16.71 -4.83
CA ARG A 221 13.68 17.10 -4.14
C ARG A 221 14.41 18.27 -4.81
N GLU A 222 14.36 18.38 -6.13
CA GLU A 222 14.89 19.56 -6.85
C GLU A 222 14.16 20.83 -6.45
N ARG A 223 12.85 20.74 -6.20
CA ARG A 223 11.99 21.86 -5.82
C ARG A 223 12.00 22.13 -4.32
N PHE A 224 12.09 21.10 -3.52
CA PHE A 224 11.99 21.13 -2.05
C PHE A 224 13.21 20.44 -1.43
N PRO A 225 14.35 21.13 -1.28
CA PRO A 225 15.59 20.50 -0.80
C PRO A 225 15.50 19.87 0.59
N ASN A 226 14.54 20.31 1.41
CA ASN A 226 14.30 19.80 2.78
C ASN A 226 13.25 18.65 2.81
N LEU A 227 12.80 18.15 1.66
CA LEU A 227 11.86 17.04 1.57
C LEU A 227 12.40 15.81 2.30
N GLN A 228 11.64 15.31 3.27
CA GLN A 228 12.01 14.17 4.10
C GLN A 228 11.50 12.86 3.49
N ASP A 229 12.25 11.79 3.71
CA ASP A 229 11.86 10.44 3.32
C ASP A 229 11.02 9.76 4.41
N PRO A 230 10.11 8.84 4.05
CA PRO A 230 9.47 7.98 5.02
C PRO A 230 10.51 7.13 5.78
N PRO A 231 10.23 6.73 7.03
CA PRO A 231 11.18 5.97 7.85
C PRO A 231 11.57 4.61 7.28
N SER A 232 10.74 4.07 6.40
CA SER A 232 10.97 2.83 5.65
C SER A 232 10.14 2.89 4.36
N ASP A 233 10.50 2.05 3.39
CA ASP A 233 9.83 2.02 2.10
C ASP A 233 8.31 1.80 2.25
N ASP A 234 7.51 2.59 1.54
CA ASP A 234 6.06 2.44 1.47
C ASP A 234 5.66 1.43 0.41
N ILE A 235 6.37 1.41 -0.74
CA ILE A 235 6.12 0.40 -1.76
C ILE A 235 6.41 -0.98 -1.16
N CYS A 236 5.39 -1.83 -1.14
CA CYS A 236 5.46 -3.09 -0.44
C CYS A 236 6.48 -4.05 -1.08
N TYR A 237 7.11 -4.90 -0.25
CA TYR A 237 8.11 -5.88 -0.71
C TYR A 237 7.58 -6.81 -1.84
N ALA A 238 6.29 -7.13 -1.80
CA ALA A 238 5.68 -7.97 -2.82
C ALA A 238 5.62 -7.27 -4.18
N THR A 239 5.40 -5.96 -4.20
CA THR A 239 5.44 -5.11 -5.39
C THR A 239 6.88 -4.98 -5.90
N SER A 240 7.81 -4.57 -5.02
CA SER A 240 9.22 -4.38 -5.38
C SER A 240 9.87 -5.67 -5.90
N ASN A 241 9.63 -6.82 -5.24
CA ASN A 241 10.18 -8.11 -5.67
C ASN A 241 9.66 -8.53 -7.06
N ARG A 242 8.40 -8.23 -7.39
CA ARG A 242 7.85 -8.55 -8.71
C ARG A 242 8.39 -7.65 -9.80
N GLN A 243 8.66 -6.39 -9.51
CA GLN A 243 9.26 -5.45 -10.46
C GLN A 243 10.75 -5.78 -10.70
N ALA A 244 11.43 -6.33 -9.70
CA ALA A 244 12.85 -6.70 -9.80
C ALA A 244 13.08 -8.08 -10.48
N ALA A 245 12.03 -8.89 -10.68
CA ALA A 245 12.11 -10.24 -11.26
C ALA A 245 11.97 -10.23 -12.78
#